data_a15b5b3569d07e680bc46c9ed4ffff2e
#
_entry.id   a15b5b3569d07e680bc46c9ed4ffff2e
#
_cell.length_a   1.000
_cell.length_b   1.000
_cell.length_c   1.000
_cell.angle_alpha   90.00
_cell.angle_beta   90.00
_cell.angle_gamma   90.00
#
_symmetry.space_group_name_H-M   'P 1'
#
loop_
_entity.id
_entity.type
_entity.pdbx_description
1 polymer ?
#
loop_
_entity_poly.entity_id
_entity_poly.type
_entity_poly.pdbx_seq_one_letter_code
_entity_poly.pdbx_strand_id
1 'polypeptide(L)'
;MKIHLVNPSDTSFGTAVITPRWLYVLAAATPASFGDPEICDETLELLNLDRVHAGDVVGIGIHTENALRGYAVGRAARERGAWVVYGGIHSTLYAEEPFERGGAHAVVKGDGDVAWGNVLRDCAAGSMERIYEGGKIEAESFKQARWDLLPPNSYMWASVQTVRGCAKHCSFCSVWRTDGQRPRQRGTDSVIEEIVDLRRRGFRFIALADDNFYPVTFTDIELAKRQNNQSRVEQLQSMRGERFELMERLSELPGDMTFFTQITMEAAEDTTFLDAMKKARIRGALVGVEAVTAEGLKAVYKDFNLSGENLVNRLKTFSEHGVHVLGSFIFGLPTDRADTFDATQDLAQKAGLTFAQFVMLTPFPGTVDFDKWEKAQGANGPSVDGIPMTRYWLIPQHKRPKMFMPHPTMNSDEMRARTQKVWDHFYSIRSVWKRSRCTPHLRARLAFVFISKLYRAMYARTGIATDSARRTRSSRWARWLAIPCHRLFKAGPMPDLQVPRQKTVTPDLLPIIQ
;
A
#
# COMPACT_ATOMS: atom_id res chain seq x y z
N MET A 1 5.04 -30.74 11.99
CA MET A 1 5.55 -29.46 11.46
C MET A 1 4.34 -28.58 11.19
N LYS A 2 4.12 -27.57 12.03
CA LYS A 2 3.13 -26.52 11.79
C LYS A 2 3.78 -25.36 11.06
N ILE A 3 2.96 -24.57 10.37
CA ILE A 3 3.41 -23.40 9.64
C ILE A 3 2.76 -22.18 10.29
N HIS A 4 3.57 -21.20 10.66
CA HIS A 4 3.15 -19.92 11.18
C HIS A 4 3.54 -18.83 10.17
N LEU A 5 2.57 -18.05 9.68
CA LEU A 5 2.79 -16.91 8.80
C LEU A 5 2.62 -15.63 9.61
N VAL A 6 3.68 -14.84 9.71
CA VAL A 6 3.73 -13.71 10.64
C VAL A 6 3.94 -12.39 9.91
N ASN A 7 3.01 -11.45 10.11
CA ASN A 7 3.18 -10.04 9.78
C ASN A 7 3.63 -9.29 11.05
N PRO A 8 4.92 -8.99 11.21
CA PRO A 8 5.43 -8.36 12.43
C PRO A 8 5.00 -6.91 12.54
N SER A 9 4.66 -6.47 13.75
CA SER A 9 4.33 -5.09 14.07
C SER A 9 4.80 -4.69 15.45
N ASP A 10 5.39 -3.50 15.57
CA ASP A 10 5.76 -2.91 16.87
C ASP A 10 4.55 -2.44 17.70
N THR A 11 3.39 -2.32 17.05
CA THR A 11 2.15 -1.87 17.68
C THR A 11 1.01 -2.82 17.37
N SER A 12 0.30 -3.26 18.41
CA SER A 12 -0.91 -4.07 18.28
C SER A 12 -2.12 -3.29 18.78
N PHE A 13 -3.11 -3.13 17.92
CA PHE A 13 -4.34 -2.38 18.23
C PHE A 13 -5.54 -3.31 18.51
N GLY A 14 -5.38 -4.61 18.33
CA GLY A 14 -6.48 -5.58 18.42
C GLY A 14 -7.50 -5.49 17.29
N THR A 15 -7.30 -4.57 16.35
CA THR A 15 -8.07 -4.39 15.12
C THR A 15 -7.20 -3.69 14.10
N ALA A 16 -7.44 -3.93 12.82
CA ALA A 16 -6.73 -3.27 11.74
C ALA A 16 -7.70 -2.67 10.72
N VAL A 17 -7.24 -1.66 9.99
CA VAL A 17 -8.06 -0.98 8.97
C VAL A 17 -8.21 -1.89 7.76
N ILE A 18 -7.11 -2.50 7.30
CA ILE A 18 -7.07 -3.26 6.05
C ILE A 18 -6.40 -4.63 6.26
N THR A 19 -6.87 -5.65 5.53
CA THR A 19 -6.30 -6.99 5.59
C THR A 19 -4.90 -7.03 4.97
N PRO A 20 -3.92 -7.69 5.60
CA PRO A 20 -2.61 -7.98 4.99
C PRO A 20 -2.74 -9.16 4.02
N ARG A 21 -3.22 -8.89 2.80
CA ARG A 21 -3.55 -9.91 1.79
C ARG A 21 -2.44 -10.93 1.56
N TRP A 22 -1.19 -10.50 1.60
CA TRP A 22 -0.04 -11.36 1.33
C TRP A 22 0.04 -12.59 2.27
N LEU A 23 -0.40 -12.48 3.53
CA LEU A 23 -0.47 -13.62 4.45
C LEU A 23 -1.38 -14.73 3.91
N TYR A 24 -2.55 -14.33 3.41
CA TYR A 24 -3.57 -15.24 2.89
C TYR A 24 -3.23 -15.78 1.51
N VAL A 25 -2.44 -15.03 0.72
CA VAL A 25 -1.86 -15.51 -0.55
C VAL A 25 -0.77 -16.55 -0.27
N LEU A 26 0.09 -16.31 0.72
CA LEU A 26 1.11 -17.27 1.10
C LEU A 26 0.49 -18.54 1.71
N ALA A 27 -0.63 -18.40 2.44
CA ALA A 27 -1.42 -19.54 2.88
C ALA A 27 -1.96 -20.35 1.69
N ALA A 28 -2.42 -19.68 0.62
CA ALA A 28 -2.85 -20.36 -0.61
C ALA A 28 -1.69 -21.03 -1.38
N ALA A 29 -0.47 -20.54 -1.19
CA ALA A 29 0.74 -21.14 -1.76
C ALA A 29 1.28 -22.31 -0.92
N THR A 30 0.75 -22.51 0.30
CA THR A 30 1.11 -23.63 1.16
C THR A 30 0.50 -24.91 0.61
N PRO A 31 1.32 -25.94 0.27
CA PRO A 31 0.78 -27.21 -0.22
C PRO A 31 -0.13 -27.88 0.82
N ALA A 32 -1.24 -28.46 0.37
CA ALA A 32 -2.25 -29.09 1.24
C ALA A 32 -1.69 -30.19 2.17
N SER A 33 -0.61 -30.84 1.77
CA SER A 33 0.08 -31.86 2.58
C SER A 33 0.64 -31.32 3.91
N PHE A 34 0.82 -30.01 4.05
CA PHE A 34 1.30 -29.36 5.27
C PHE A 34 0.16 -28.84 6.17
N GLY A 35 -1.10 -28.96 5.73
CA GLY A 35 -2.26 -28.44 6.43
C GLY A 35 -2.39 -26.91 6.31
N ASP A 36 -3.35 -26.36 7.05
CA ASP A 36 -3.60 -24.93 7.08
C ASP A 36 -2.58 -24.21 7.96
N PRO A 37 -1.94 -23.13 7.46
CA PRO A 37 -1.02 -22.34 8.28
C PRO A 37 -1.76 -21.52 9.33
N GLU A 38 -1.13 -21.31 10.48
CA GLU A 38 -1.57 -20.37 11.48
C GLU A 38 -1.18 -18.94 11.03
N ILE A 39 -2.18 -18.06 10.89
CA ILE A 39 -1.98 -16.67 10.49
C ILE A 39 -1.81 -15.81 11.73
N CYS A 40 -0.69 -15.08 11.80
CA CYS A 40 -0.40 -14.12 12.86
C CYS A 40 -0.16 -12.73 12.26
N ASP A 41 -1.13 -11.84 12.41
CA ASP A 41 -0.95 -10.42 12.14
C ASP A 41 -0.73 -9.67 13.47
N GLU A 42 0.50 -9.25 13.73
CA GLU A 42 0.84 -8.55 14.98
C GLU A 42 0.19 -7.17 15.11
N THR A 43 -0.43 -6.64 14.06
CA THR A 43 -1.30 -5.46 14.21
C THR A 43 -2.56 -5.78 15.01
N LEU A 44 -2.97 -7.04 15.05
CA LEU A 44 -4.10 -7.54 15.85
C LEU A 44 -3.64 -8.08 17.19
N GLU A 45 -2.69 -9.02 17.18
CA GLU A 45 -2.20 -9.72 18.37
C GLU A 45 -0.77 -10.22 18.14
N LEU A 46 0.08 -10.07 19.15
CA LEU A 46 1.45 -10.53 19.09
C LEU A 46 1.52 -12.05 18.91
N LEU A 47 2.56 -12.53 18.22
CA LEU A 47 2.81 -13.96 18.08
C LEU A 47 2.90 -14.63 19.46
N ASN A 48 2.03 -15.62 19.68
CA ASN A 48 2.13 -16.45 20.87
C ASN A 48 3.21 -17.51 20.68
N LEU A 49 4.38 -17.26 21.26
CA LEU A 49 5.53 -18.14 21.15
C LEU A 49 5.30 -19.51 21.80
N ASP A 50 4.35 -19.66 22.74
CA ASP A 50 4.05 -20.96 23.36
C ASP A 50 3.38 -21.95 22.38
N ARG A 51 2.92 -21.46 21.23
CA ARG A 51 2.37 -22.27 20.15
C ARG A 51 3.42 -22.66 19.09
N VAL A 52 4.62 -22.12 19.19
CA VAL A 52 5.75 -22.41 18.28
C VAL A 52 6.62 -23.49 18.90
N HIS A 53 6.78 -24.60 18.22
CA HIS A 53 7.53 -25.75 18.69
C HIS A 53 8.71 -26.09 17.78
N ALA A 54 9.62 -26.91 18.29
CA ALA A 54 10.74 -27.41 17.53
C ALA A 54 10.26 -28.15 16.27
N GLY A 55 10.89 -27.84 15.13
CA GLY A 55 10.52 -28.37 13.83
C GLY A 55 9.36 -27.67 13.11
N ASP A 56 8.69 -26.69 13.75
CA ASP A 56 7.72 -25.83 13.04
C ASP A 56 8.42 -24.85 12.09
N VAL A 57 7.68 -24.30 11.13
CA VAL A 57 8.18 -23.27 10.21
C VAL A 57 7.51 -21.94 10.52
N VAL A 58 8.33 -20.89 10.72
CA VAL A 58 7.87 -19.52 10.92
C VAL A 58 8.27 -18.67 9.72
N GLY A 59 7.30 -18.37 8.85
CA GLY A 59 7.45 -17.48 7.70
C GLY A 59 7.14 -16.04 8.08
N ILE A 60 8.13 -15.15 7.95
CA ILE A 60 8.06 -13.77 8.41
C ILE A 60 8.18 -12.83 7.21
N GLY A 61 7.13 -12.04 6.93
CA GLY A 61 7.16 -11.03 5.88
C GLY A 61 7.59 -9.67 6.42
N ILE A 62 8.73 -9.15 5.97
CA ILE A 62 9.26 -7.88 6.44
C ILE A 62 9.36 -6.82 5.34
N HIS A 63 9.02 -5.60 5.73
CA HIS A 63 9.37 -4.37 5.03
C HIS A 63 10.31 -3.53 5.91
N THR A 64 10.89 -2.47 5.37
CA THR A 64 11.96 -1.72 6.05
C THR A 64 11.56 -1.21 7.45
N GLU A 65 10.32 -0.76 7.63
CA GLU A 65 9.89 -0.19 8.90
C GLU A 65 9.71 -1.23 10.01
N ASN A 66 9.27 -2.47 9.66
CA ASN A 66 9.04 -3.53 10.65
C ASN A 66 10.16 -4.56 10.75
N ALA A 67 11.27 -4.38 10.02
CA ALA A 67 12.39 -5.32 9.97
C ALA A 67 12.94 -5.63 11.37
N LEU A 68 13.13 -4.60 12.20
CA LEU A 68 13.66 -4.77 13.56
C LEU A 68 12.76 -5.67 14.43
N ARG A 69 11.42 -5.50 14.34
CA ARG A 69 10.46 -6.37 15.00
C ARG A 69 10.49 -7.78 14.41
N GLY A 70 10.52 -7.90 13.08
CA GLY A 70 10.63 -9.18 12.39
C GLY A 70 11.85 -9.98 12.86
N TYR A 71 13.01 -9.32 13.01
CA TYR A 71 14.23 -9.97 13.54
C TYR A 71 14.06 -10.46 14.98
N ALA A 72 13.38 -9.69 15.83
CA ALA A 72 13.10 -10.12 17.20
C ALA A 72 12.18 -11.37 17.22
N VAL A 73 11.16 -11.41 16.38
CA VAL A 73 10.27 -12.57 16.22
C VAL A 73 11.04 -13.80 15.75
N GLY A 74 11.89 -13.65 14.72
CA GLY A 74 12.64 -14.77 14.18
C GLY A 74 13.65 -15.36 15.16
N ARG A 75 14.41 -14.53 15.89
CA ARG A 75 15.30 -15.02 16.95
C ARG A 75 14.53 -15.83 18.01
N ALA A 76 13.42 -15.29 18.49
CA ALA A 76 12.62 -15.96 19.50
C ALA A 76 12.00 -17.29 18.99
N ALA A 77 11.63 -17.35 17.71
CA ALA A 77 11.17 -18.59 17.09
C ALA A 77 12.33 -19.62 16.95
N ARG A 78 13.51 -19.15 16.54
CA ARG A 78 14.70 -20.01 16.43
C ARG A 78 15.13 -20.60 17.77
N GLU A 79 15.07 -19.82 18.83
CA GLU A 79 15.35 -20.28 20.20
C GLU A 79 14.43 -21.41 20.65
N ARG A 80 13.25 -21.52 20.04
CA ARG A 80 12.28 -22.62 20.25
C ARG A 80 12.49 -23.81 19.32
N GLY A 81 13.52 -23.77 18.48
CA GLY A 81 13.85 -24.84 17.54
C GLY A 81 13.02 -24.83 16.27
N ALA A 82 12.31 -23.75 15.97
CA ALA A 82 11.59 -23.61 14.73
C ALA A 82 12.51 -23.21 13.55
N TRP A 83 12.13 -23.61 12.35
CA TRP A 83 12.70 -23.13 11.12
C TRP A 83 12.21 -21.71 10.84
N VAL A 84 13.11 -20.78 10.58
CA VAL A 84 12.79 -19.36 10.38
C VAL A 84 13.09 -18.96 8.93
N VAL A 85 12.07 -18.51 8.23
CA VAL A 85 12.14 -18.10 6.82
C VAL A 85 11.66 -16.67 6.69
N TYR A 86 12.47 -15.83 6.05
CA TYR A 86 12.11 -14.44 5.78
C TYR A 86 11.74 -14.23 4.32
N GLY A 87 10.78 -13.34 4.10
CA GLY A 87 10.37 -12.84 2.79
C GLY A 87 9.96 -11.37 2.87
N GLY A 88 9.46 -10.86 1.75
CA GLY A 88 9.02 -9.48 1.60
C GLY A 88 10.10 -8.57 1.05
N ILE A 89 9.72 -7.30 0.81
CA ILE A 89 10.57 -6.35 0.10
C ILE A 89 11.91 -6.10 0.79
N HIS A 90 11.94 -6.04 2.12
CA HIS A 90 13.18 -5.79 2.85
C HIS A 90 14.17 -6.95 2.72
N SER A 91 13.70 -8.19 2.86
CA SER A 91 14.50 -9.39 2.66
C SER A 91 15.00 -9.55 1.22
N THR A 92 14.21 -9.05 0.24
CA THR A 92 14.63 -9.03 -1.16
C THR A 92 15.81 -8.06 -1.38
N LEU A 93 15.80 -6.92 -0.71
CA LEU A 93 16.84 -5.89 -0.85
C LEU A 93 18.10 -6.18 -0.01
N TYR A 94 17.91 -6.76 1.18
CA TYR A 94 18.98 -7.06 2.15
C TYR A 94 18.91 -8.52 2.59
N ALA A 95 19.20 -9.43 1.68
CA ALA A 95 19.02 -10.87 1.92
C ALA A 95 19.91 -11.45 3.01
N GLU A 96 21.08 -10.85 3.27
CA GLU A 96 22.01 -11.31 4.31
C GLU A 96 21.62 -10.82 5.73
N GLU A 97 20.93 -9.68 5.82
CA GLU A 97 20.59 -9.09 7.12
C GLU A 97 19.70 -10.00 8.02
N PRO A 98 18.71 -10.75 7.49
CA PRO A 98 17.95 -11.74 8.26
C PRO A 98 18.83 -12.85 8.88
N PHE A 99 19.91 -13.28 8.21
CA PHE A 99 20.83 -14.27 8.75
C PHE A 99 21.66 -13.70 9.90
N GLU A 100 22.14 -12.49 9.74
CA GLU A 100 22.98 -11.83 10.74
C GLU A 100 22.19 -11.42 11.98
N ARG A 101 20.94 -11.00 11.81
CA ARG A 101 20.15 -10.31 12.86
C ARG A 101 18.86 -11.02 13.26
N GLY A 102 18.29 -11.81 12.37
CA GLY A 102 16.94 -12.38 12.51
C GLY A 102 16.92 -13.86 12.85
N GLY A 103 18.07 -14.53 12.88
CA GLY A 103 18.13 -15.98 13.07
C GLY A 103 17.56 -16.77 11.90
N ALA A 104 17.61 -16.24 10.69
CA ALA A 104 17.10 -16.91 9.50
C ALA A 104 17.77 -18.26 9.24
N HIS A 105 17.02 -19.22 8.74
CA HIS A 105 17.51 -20.43 8.08
C HIS A 105 17.46 -20.25 6.56
N ALA A 106 16.44 -19.54 6.05
CA ALA A 106 16.30 -19.22 4.65
C ALA A 106 15.71 -17.82 4.42
N VAL A 107 15.98 -17.26 3.24
CA VAL A 107 15.40 -16.02 2.75
C VAL A 107 14.80 -16.25 1.37
N VAL A 108 13.56 -15.77 1.17
CA VAL A 108 12.89 -15.75 -0.12
C VAL A 108 12.96 -14.33 -0.69
N LYS A 109 13.59 -14.18 -1.86
CA LYS A 109 13.69 -12.93 -2.61
C LYS A 109 12.64 -12.88 -3.71
N GLY A 110 12.08 -11.71 -3.97
CA GLY A 110 11.02 -11.54 -4.97
C GLY A 110 9.66 -12.03 -4.49
N ASP A 111 8.85 -12.57 -5.42
CA ASP A 111 7.48 -13.00 -5.15
C ASP A 111 7.45 -14.34 -4.38
N GLY A 112 7.18 -14.24 -3.08
CA GLY A 112 7.23 -15.38 -2.16
C GLY A 112 6.23 -16.50 -2.48
N ASP A 113 5.07 -16.16 -3.03
CA ASP A 113 4.04 -17.12 -3.41
C ASP A 113 4.46 -18.08 -4.53
N VAL A 114 5.54 -17.80 -5.25
CA VAL A 114 6.16 -18.70 -6.24
C VAL A 114 7.06 -19.74 -5.56
N ALA A 115 7.90 -19.30 -4.61
CA ALA A 115 8.94 -20.15 -4.01
C ALA A 115 8.49 -20.91 -2.76
N TRP A 116 7.44 -20.44 -2.07
CA TRP A 116 7.04 -20.93 -0.74
C TRP A 116 6.85 -22.45 -0.65
N GLY A 117 6.20 -23.05 -1.64
CA GLY A 117 5.99 -24.49 -1.67
C GLY A 117 7.30 -25.31 -1.72
N ASN A 118 8.33 -24.79 -2.39
CA ASN A 118 9.66 -25.41 -2.42
C ASN A 118 10.33 -25.29 -1.05
N VAL A 119 10.32 -24.09 -0.47
CA VAL A 119 10.85 -23.85 0.89
C VAL A 119 10.31 -24.87 1.90
N LEU A 120 9.00 -25.11 1.89
CA LEU A 120 8.37 -26.04 2.82
C LEU A 120 8.78 -27.51 2.56
N ARG A 121 8.89 -27.92 1.29
CA ARG A 121 9.34 -29.27 0.92
C ARG A 121 10.78 -29.52 1.34
N ASP A 122 11.66 -28.55 1.08
CA ASP A 122 13.08 -28.66 1.41
C ASP A 122 13.30 -28.62 2.92
N CYS A 123 12.49 -27.82 3.64
CA CYS A 123 12.48 -27.81 5.10
C CYS A 123 12.11 -29.20 5.66
N ALA A 124 11.04 -29.82 5.13
CA ALA A 124 10.61 -31.15 5.55
C ALA A 124 11.62 -32.24 5.20
N ALA A 125 12.38 -32.07 4.12
CA ALA A 125 13.44 -32.99 3.71
C ALA A 125 14.79 -32.74 4.43
N GLY A 126 14.91 -31.64 5.21
CA GLY A 126 16.18 -31.24 5.85
C GLY A 126 17.24 -30.72 4.86
N SER A 127 16.83 -30.31 3.67
CA SER A 127 17.69 -29.85 2.57
C SER A 127 17.45 -28.38 2.21
N MET A 128 17.11 -27.54 3.18
CA MET A 128 16.78 -26.12 2.99
C MET A 128 17.96 -25.32 2.39
N GLU A 129 17.71 -24.59 1.33
CA GLU A 129 18.64 -23.62 0.77
C GLU A 129 18.65 -22.31 1.58
N ARG A 130 19.76 -21.58 1.52
CA ARG A 130 19.84 -20.27 2.19
C ARG A 130 18.95 -19.23 1.52
N ILE A 131 18.95 -19.18 0.18
CA ILE A 131 18.24 -18.19 -0.61
C ILE A 131 17.39 -18.88 -1.67
N TYR A 132 16.12 -18.54 -1.70
CA TYR A 132 15.17 -18.95 -2.73
C TYR A 132 14.80 -17.75 -3.60
N GLU A 133 14.91 -17.89 -4.90
CA GLU A 133 14.54 -16.85 -5.86
C GLU A 133 13.08 -17.05 -6.30
N GLY A 134 12.19 -16.19 -5.82
CA GLY A 134 10.77 -16.17 -6.22
C GLY A 134 10.54 -15.44 -7.55
N GLY A 135 11.52 -14.62 -7.98
CA GLY A 135 11.39 -13.85 -9.21
C GLY A 135 10.23 -12.86 -9.20
N LYS A 136 9.54 -12.77 -10.33
CA LYS A 136 8.34 -11.96 -10.53
C LYS A 136 7.23 -12.86 -11.07
N ILE A 137 6.13 -12.97 -10.32
CA ILE A 137 4.99 -13.80 -10.72
C ILE A 137 4.34 -13.24 -11.99
N GLU A 138 4.02 -14.09 -12.94
CA GLU A 138 3.26 -13.68 -14.13
C GLU A 138 1.76 -13.56 -13.81
N ALA A 139 1.05 -12.81 -14.66
CA ALA A 139 -0.34 -12.42 -14.41
C ALA A 139 -1.28 -13.62 -14.18
N GLU A 140 -1.10 -14.69 -14.94
CA GLU A 140 -1.92 -15.90 -14.91
C GLU A 140 -1.70 -16.75 -13.65
N SER A 141 -0.57 -16.54 -12.98
CA SER A 141 -0.14 -17.31 -11.81
C SER A 141 -0.55 -16.67 -10.48
N PHE A 142 -1.19 -15.50 -10.48
CA PHE A 142 -1.66 -14.85 -9.25
C PHE A 142 -2.62 -15.76 -8.49
N LYS A 143 -2.34 -15.98 -7.22
CA LYS A 143 -3.18 -16.83 -6.35
C LYS A 143 -4.32 -16.02 -5.73
N GLN A 144 -5.45 -16.68 -5.58
CA GLN A 144 -6.52 -16.19 -4.71
C GLN A 144 -6.10 -16.35 -3.25
N ALA A 145 -6.50 -15.41 -2.42
CA ALA A 145 -6.18 -15.45 -1.00
C ALA A 145 -7.12 -16.41 -0.24
N ARG A 146 -6.58 -17.12 0.77
CA ARG A 146 -7.32 -18.01 1.67
C ARG A 146 -8.12 -17.22 2.71
N TRP A 147 -9.18 -16.51 2.24
CA TRP A 147 -10.04 -15.70 3.11
C TRP A 147 -10.84 -16.52 4.13
N ASP A 148 -10.93 -17.83 3.95
CA ASP A 148 -11.48 -18.76 4.92
C ASP A 148 -10.70 -18.79 6.25
N LEU A 149 -9.42 -18.45 6.21
CA LEU A 149 -8.55 -18.33 7.40
C LEU A 149 -8.65 -16.95 8.08
N LEU A 150 -9.48 -16.05 7.57
CA LEU A 150 -9.58 -14.69 8.09
C LEU A 150 -10.29 -14.67 9.45
N PRO A 151 -9.67 -14.12 10.51
CA PRO A 151 -10.33 -14.02 11.80
C PRO A 151 -11.56 -13.08 11.73
N PRO A 152 -12.69 -13.47 12.33
CA PRO A 152 -13.92 -12.68 12.24
C PRO A 152 -13.75 -11.32 12.93
N ASN A 153 -14.34 -10.28 12.34
CA ASN A 153 -14.40 -8.92 12.91
C ASN A 153 -13.05 -8.26 13.27
N SER A 154 -11.96 -8.65 12.61
CA SER A 154 -10.62 -8.14 12.90
C SER A 154 -10.21 -6.99 12.00
N TYR A 155 -10.80 -6.89 10.80
CA TYR A 155 -10.46 -5.85 9.81
C TYR A 155 -11.70 -5.08 9.38
N MET A 156 -11.53 -3.79 9.12
CA MET A 156 -12.60 -2.92 8.62
C MET A 156 -12.79 -3.10 7.11
N TRP A 157 -11.69 -3.13 6.36
CA TRP A 157 -11.65 -3.27 4.92
C TRP A 157 -10.90 -4.54 4.53
N ALA A 158 -11.30 -5.13 3.42
CA ALA A 158 -10.46 -6.13 2.76
C ALA A 158 -9.61 -5.47 1.67
N SER A 159 -8.51 -6.13 1.30
CA SER A 159 -7.67 -5.73 0.17
C SER A 159 -7.64 -6.82 -0.89
N VAL A 160 -7.70 -6.40 -2.15
CA VAL A 160 -7.54 -7.27 -3.32
C VAL A 160 -6.53 -6.61 -4.25
N GLN A 161 -5.60 -7.35 -4.78
CA GLN A 161 -4.63 -6.85 -5.76
C GLN A 161 -5.10 -7.24 -7.16
N THR A 162 -5.16 -6.25 -8.07
CA THR A 162 -5.57 -6.45 -9.46
C THR A 162 -4.43 -6.20 -10.44
N VAL A 163 -3.42 -5.41 -10.05
CA VAL A 163 -2.23 -5.16 -10.85
C VAL A 163 -0.99 -5.06 -9.94
N ARG A 164 0.14 -5.59 -10.39
CA ARG A 164 1.45 -5.49 -9.74
C ARG A 164 2.46 -4.92 -10.71
N GLY A 165 3.30 -4.00 -10.22
CA GLY A 165 4.25 -3.23 -11.02
C GLY A 165 3.67 -1.90 -11.51
N CYS A 166 4.56 -0.93 -11.82
CA CYS A 166 4.19 0.41 -12.23
C CYS A 166 5.12 0.90 -13.35
N ALA A 167 4.54 1.40 -14.44
CA ALA A 167 5.30 1.92 -15.59
C ALA A 167 6.08 3.21 -15.27
N LYS A 168 5.75 3.89 -14.17
CA LYS A 168 6.43 5.12 -13.74
C LYS A 168 7.74 4.80 -13.02
N HIS A 169 8.65 5.78 -12.96
CA HIS A 169 10.01 5.64 -12.42
C HIS A 169 10.35 6.73 -11.38
N CYS A 170 9.37 7.12 -10.57
CA CYS A 170 9.54 8.12 -9.52
C CYS A 170 10.75 7.79 -8.63
N SER A 171 11.58 8.81 -8.30
CA SER A 171 12.88 8.59 -7.65
C SER A 171 12.78 8.04 -6.22
N PHE A 172 11.68 8.36 -5.52
CA PHE A 172 11.39 7.94 -4.15
C PHE A 172 10.68 6.59 -4.05
N CYS A 173 10.26 5.99 -5.17
CA CYS A 173 9.46 4.77 -5.20
C CYS A 173 10.31 3.55 -5.57
N SER A 174 10.19 2.47 -4.80
CA SER A 174 10.90 1.21 -5.08
C SER A 174 10.15 0.28 -6.02
N VAL A 175 8.84 0.43 -6.18
CA VAL A 175 7.96 -0.51 -6.90
C VAL A 175 8.49 -0.83 -8.30
N TRP A 176 8.80 0.17 -9.10
CA TRP A 176 9.28 -0.05 -10.46
C TRP A 176 10.63 -0.80 -10.54
N ARG A 177 11.42 -0.79 -9.47
CA ARG A 177 12.69 -1.54 -9.35
C ARG A 177 12.47 -2.95 -8.80
N THR A 178 11.62 -3.11 -7.80
CA THR A 178 11.35 -4.40 -7.16
C THR A 178 10.32 -5.23 -7.92
N ASP A 179 9.17 -4.64 -8.23
CA ASP A 179 8.06 -5.32 -8.91
C ASP A 179 8.11 -5.14 -10.44
N GLY A 180 8.88 -4.16 -10.92
CA GLY A 180 9.14 -3.90 -12.34
C GLY A 180 8.25 -2.84 -12.96
N GLN A 181 8.71 -2.37 -14.14
CA GLN A 181 8.03 -1.34 -14.91
C GLN A 181 6.95 -1.89 -15.88
N ARG A 182 6.85 -3.21 -16.02
CA ARG A 182 5.78 -3.86 -16.76
C ARG A 182 4.64 -4.19 -15.80
N PRO A 183 3.51 -3.48 -15.84
CA PRO A 183 2.34 -3.84 -15.05
C PRO A 183 1.83 -5.23 -15.44
N ARG A 184 1.57 -6.07 -14.45
CA ARG A 184 1.03 -7.43 -14.62
C ARG A 184 -0.38 -7.44 -14.04
N GLN A 185 -1.36 -7.57 -14.90
CA GLN A 185 -2.77 -7.52 -14.52
C GLN A 185 -3.29 -8.92 -14.25
N ARG A 186 -3.92 -9.08 -13.12
CA ARG A 186 -4.61 -10.31 -12.75
C ARG A 186 -5.89 -10.47 -13.55
N GLY A 187 -6.21 -11.68 -13.99
CA GLY A 187 -7.41 -11.97 -14.76
C GLY A 187 -8.70 -11.51 -14.05
N THR A 188 -9.59 -10.86 -14.78
CA THR A 188 -10.83 -10.26 -14.26
C THR A 188 -11.67 -11.26 -13.48
N ASP A 189 -11.88 -12.48 -13.98
CA ASP A 189 -12.66 -13.52 -13.30
C ASP A 189 -12.11 -13.83 -11.91
N SER A 190 -10.80 -14.05 -11.81
CA SER A 190 -10.14 -14.35 -10.55
C SER A 190 -10.29 -13.20 -9.52
N VAL A 191 -10.24 -11.95 -9.98
CA VAL A 191 -10.46 -10.77 -9.13
C VAL A 191 -11.90 -10.71 -8.63
N ILE A 192 -12.87 -10.90 -9.52
CA ILE A 192 -14.30 -10.84 -9.20
C ILE A 192 -14.70 -11.98 -8.25
N GLU A 193 -14.22 -13.19 -8.47
CA GLU A 193 -14.44 -14.34 -7.56
C GLU A 193 -13.93 -14.04 -6.15
N GLU A 194 -12.73 -13.48 -6.03
CA GLU A 194 -12.15 -13.12 -4.73
C GLU A 194 -12.96 -12.02 -4.03
N ILE A 195 -13.44 -11.02 -4.78
CA ILE A 195 -14.30 -9.95 -4.25
C ILE A 195 -15.65 -10.50 -3.80
N VAL A 196 -16.25 -11.42 -4.56
CA VAL A 196 -17.50 -12.09 -4.20
C VAL A 196 -17.33 -12.90 -2.92
N ASP A 197 -16.23 -13.65 -2.76
CA ASP A 197 -15.95 -14.38 -1.51
C ASP A 197 -15.84 -13.42 -0.31
N LEU A 198 -15.17 -12.31 -0.46
CA LEU A 198 -15.10 -11.27 0.57
C LEU A 198 -16.48 -10.67 0.90
N ARG A 199 -17.32 -10.42 -0.11
CA ARG A 199 -18.68 -9.92 0.13
C ARG A 199 -19.58 -10.95 0.81
N ARG A 200 -19.42 -12.23 0.49
CA ARG A 200 -20.11 -13.33 1.21
C ARG A 200 -19.77 -13.31 2.70
N ARG A 201 -18.53 -12.90 3.07
CA ARG A 201 -18.05 -12.75 4.46
C ARG A 201 -18.41 -11.41 5.10
N GLY A 202 -19.20 -10.56 4.41
CA GLY A 202 -19.70 -9.29 4.94
C GLY A 202 -18.82 -8.07 4.67
N PHE A 203 -17.74 -8.18 3.89
CA PHE A 203 -16.97 -7.01 3.47
C PHE A 203 -17.70 -6.27 2.36
N ARG A 204 -17.86 -4.95 2.52
CA ARG A 204 -18.40 -4.05 1.51
C ARG A 204 -17.41 -2.96 1.08
N PHE A 205 -16.40 -2.70 1.88
CA PHE A 205 -15.31 -1.78 1.55
C PHE A 205 -14.07 -2.60 1.15
N ILE A 206 -13.68 -2.48 -0.11
CA ILE A 206 -12.54 -3.20 -0.67
C ILE A 206 -11.50 -2.19 -1.17
N ALA A 207 -10.28 -2.31 -0.69
CA ALA A 207 -9.15 -1.62 -1.27
C ALA A 207 -8.58 -2.46 -2.42
N LEU A 208 -8.60 -1.92 -3.62
CA LEU A 208 -7.83 -2.43 -4.75
C LEU A 208 -6.39 -1.96 -4.52
N ALA A 209 -5.60 -2.85 -3.87
CA ALA A 209 -4.25 -2.56 -3.38
C ALA A 209 -3.23 -2.71 -4.52
N ASP A 210 -3.39 -1.89 -5.53
CA ASP A 210 -2.62 -1.88 -6.76
C ASP A 210 -1.48 -0.87 -6.67
N ASP A 211 -0.39 -1.13 -7.37
CA ASP A 211 0.70 -0.16 -7.49
C ASP A 211 0.28 1.05 -8.33
N ASN A 212 -0.53 0.83 -9.37
CA ASN A 212 -1.20 1.86 -10.14
C ASN A 212 -2.42 1.26 -10.87
N PHE A 213 -3.62 1.66 -10.50
CA PHE A 213 -4.85 1.19 -11.13
C PHE A 213 -5.05 1.69 -12.57
N TYR A 214 -4.34 2.76 -12.98
CA TYR A 214 -4.28 3.30 -14.34
C TYR A 214 -2.92 3.00 -14.97
N PRO A 215 -2.67 1.73 -15.38
CA PRO A 215 -1.35 1.26 -15.78
C PRO A 215 -0.93 1.73 -17.18
N VAL A 216 -1.87 2.19 -18.01
CA VAL A 216 -1.66 2.63 -19.40
C VAL A 216 -2.29 3.99 -19.62
N THR A 217 -1.49 4.97 -20.05
CA THR A 217 -1.94 6.31 -20.40
C THR A 217 -2.14 6.45 -21.91
N PHE A 218 -2.87 7.49 -22.33
CA PHE A 218 -2.94 7.85 -23.77
C PHE A 218 -1.56 8.16 -24.34
N THR A 219 -0.71 8.82 -23.55
CA THR A 219 0.66 9.15 -23.97
C THR A 219 1.49 7.89 -24.26
N ASP A 220 1.31 6.82 -23.48
CA ASP A 220 2.02 5.55 -23.72
C ASP A 220 1.61 4.94 -25.06
N ILE A 221 0.32 4.98 -25.40
CA ILE A 221 -0.20 4.47 -26.69
C ILE A 221 0.30 5.32 -27.85
N GLU A 222 0.22 6.65 -27.72
CA GLU A 222 0.69 7.57 -28.78
C GLU A 222 2.21 7.46 -29.01
N LEU A 223 2.98 7.26 -27.94
CA LEU A 223 4.43 7.02 -28.07
C LEU A 223 4.71 5.73 -28.85
N ALA A 224 4.01 4.64 -28.54
CA ALA A 224 4.15 3.38 -29.26
C ALA A 224 3.77 3.52 -30.75
N LYS A 225 2.70 4.26 -31.07
CA LYS A 225 2.32 4.58 -32.45
C LYS A 225 3.41 5.35 -33.19
N ARG A 226 3.96 6.42 -32.57
CA ARG A 226 5.06 7.24 -33.15
C ARG A 226 6.34 6.40 -33.39
N GLN A 227 6.56 5.38 -32.59
CA GLN A 227 7.66 4.45 -32.74
C GLN A 227 7.38 3.35 -33.78
N ASN A 228 6.22 3.36 -34.45
CA ASN A 228 5.74 2.32 -35.36
C ASN A 228 5.76 0.90 -34.73
N ASN A 229 5.56 0.81 -33.42
CA ASN A 229 5.55 -0.47 -32.69
C ASN A 229 4.12 -0.97 -32.50
N GLN A 230 3.58 -1.55 -33.57
CA GLN A 230 2.19 -2.03 -33.61
C GLN A 230 1.90 -3.09 -32.53
N SER A 231 2.81 -4.02 -32.29
CA SER A 231 2.66 -5.05 -31.25
C SER A 231 2.52 -4.41 -29.84
N ARG A 232 3.30 -3.34 -29.58
CA ARG A 232 3.20 -2.60 -28.32
C ARG A 232 1.89 -1.83 -28.20
N VAL A 233 1.39 -1.25 -29.29
CA VAL A 233 0.08 -0.58 -29.33
C VAL A 233 -1.02 -1.57 -28.96
N GLU A 234 -1.05 -2.74 -29.58
CA GLU A 234 -2.05 -3.79 -29.31
C GLU A 234 -1.98 -4.27 -27.85
N GLN A 235 -0.78 -4.49 -27.32
CA GLN A 235 -0.57 -4.86 -25.93
C GLN A 235 -1.13 -3.80 -24.96
N LEU A 236 -0.84 -2.52 -25.19
CA LEU A 236 -1.32 -1.43 -24.34
C LEU A 236 -2.85 -1.27 -24.42
N GLN A 237 -3.43 -1.44 -25.61
CA GLN A 237 -4.87 -1.41 -25.81
C GLN A 237 -5.55 -2.59 -25.11
N SER A 238 -4.99 -3.80 -25.18
CA SER A 238 -5.50 -4.97 -24.44
C SER A 238 -5.47 -4.73 -22.93
N MET A 239 -4.36 -4.27 -22.38
CA MET A 239 -4.23 -3.94 -20.96
C MET A 239 -5.25 -2.90 -20.51
N ARG A 240 -5.52 -1.89 -21.34
CA ARG A 240 -6.54 -0.90 -21.07
C ARG A 240 -7.94 -1.52 -21.12
N GLY A 241 -8.24 -2.34 -22.12
CA GLY A 241 -9.50 -3.07 -22.26
C GLY A 241 -9.84 -3.90 -21.03
N GLU A 242 -8.85 -4.65 -20.50
CA GLU A 242 -8.99 -5.43 -19.27
C GLU A 242 -9.38 -4.58 -18.04
N ARG A 243 -8.89 -3.32 -17.95
CA ARG A 243 -9.32 -2.39 -16.88
C ARG A 243 -10.79 -2.00 -17.02
N PHE A 244 -11.25 -1.70 -18.23
CA PHE A 244 -12.66 -1.41 -18.47
C PHE A 244 -13.55 -2.63 -18.22
N GLU A 245 -13.14 -3.81 -18.63
CA GLU A 245 -13.83 -5.06 -18.33
C GLU A 245 -13.97 -5.27 -16.82
N LEU A 246 -12.86 -5.13 -16.06
CA LEU A 246 -12.90 -5.24 -14.61
C LEU A 246 -13.90 -4.24 -14.00
N MET A 247 -13.86 -2.98 -14.43
CA MET A 247 -14.78 -1.95 -13.92
C MET A 247 -16.24 -2.23 -14.26
N GLU A 248 -16.52 -2.75 -15.44
CA GLU A 248 -17.88 -3.19 -15.83
C GLU A 248 -18.35 -4.31 -14.89
N ARG A 249 -17.54 -5.35 -14.69
CA ARG A 249 -17.85 -6.47 -13.80
C ARG A 249 -18.03 -6.02 -12.33
N LEU A 250 -17.21 -5.09 -11.84
CA LEU A 250 -17.38 -4.48 -10.52
C LEU A 250 -18.74 -3.74 -10.42
N SER A 251 -19.21 -3.13 -11.52
CA SER A 251 -20.50 -2.44 -11.53
C SER A 251 -21.72 -3.36 -11.36
N GLU A 252 -21.58 -4.64 -11.64
CA GLU A 252 -22.61 -5.66 -11.51
C GLU A 252 -22.74 -6.24 -10.08
N LEU A 253 -21.73 -6.01 -9.23
CA LEU A 253 -21.73 -6.45 -7.84
C LEU A 253 -22.80 -5.71 -7.00
N PRO A 254 -23.13 -6.17 -5.79
CA PRO A 254 -24.11 -5.51 -4.93
C PRO A 254 -23.85 -4.01 -4.73
N GLY A 255 -24.91 -3.20 -4.80
CA GLY A 255 -24.83 -1.74 -4.79
C GLY A 255 -24.29 -1.12 -3.48
N ASP A 256 -24.22 -1.90 -2.40
CA ASP A 256 -23.63 -1.49 -1.12
C ASP A 256 -22.10 -1.61 -1.06
N MET A 257 -21.48 -2.21 -2.08
CA MET A 257 -20.02 -2.30 -2.17
C MET A 257 -19.41 -0.99 -2.65
N THR A 258 -18.25 -0.68 -2.08
CA THR A 258 -17.47 0.53 -2.41
C THR A 258 -15.98 0.15 -2.51
N PHE A 259 -15.34 0.71 -3.51
CA PHE A 259 -13.92 0.45 -3.77
C PHE A 259 -13.08 1.71 -3.61
N PHE A 260 -11.84 1.51 -3.19
CA PHE A 260 -10.79 2.52 -3.11
C PHE A 260 -9.54 1.96 -3.79
N THR A 261 -8.76 2.81 -4.46
CA THR A 261 -7.53 2.36 -5.16
C THR A 261 -6.39 3.38 -5.05
N GLN A 262 -5.27 3.07 -5.68
CA GLN A 262 -4.16 4.00 -5.93
C GLN A 262 -4.05 4.24 -7.43
N ILE A 263 -3.85 5.49 -7.83
CA ILE A 263 -3.86 5.88 -9.24
C ILE A 263 -2.93 7.08 -9.48
N THR A 264 -2.35 7.14 -10.66
CA THR A 264 -1.57 8.31 -11.07
C THR A 264 -2.47 9.48 -11.50
N MET A 265 -1.93 10.70 -11.39
CA MET A 265 -2.64 11.95 -11.72
C MET A 265 -3.12 12.01 -13.17
N GLU A 266 -2.44 11.34 -14.08
CA GLU A 266 -2.72 11.33 -15.52
C GLU A 266 -4.11 10.76 -15.84
N ALA A 267 -4.71 9.96 -14.94
CA ALA A 267 -6.08 9.50 -15.09
C ALA A 267 -7.11 10.65 -15.18
N ALA A 268 -6.75 11.85 -14.71
CA ALA A 268 -7.58 13.05 -14.87
C ALA A 268 -7.75 13.48 -16.35
N GLU A 269 -6.87 13.06 -17.25
CA GLU A 269 -6.96 13.31 -18.68
C GLU A 269 -7.89 12.33 -19.40
N ASP A 270 -8.31 11.28 -18.69
CA ASP A 270 -9.15 10.20 -19.21
C ASP A 270 -10.51 10.17 -18.50
N THR A 271 -11.38 11.11 -18.90
CA THR A 271 -12.71 11.24 -18.29
C THR A 271 -13.56 10.00 -18.47
N THR A 272 -13.41 9.27 -19.58
CA THR A 272 -14.09 7.99 -19.82
C THR A 272 -13.69 6.94 -18.78
N PHE A 273 -12.41 6.90 -18.43
CA PHE A 273 -11.91 6.00 -17.38
C PHE A 273 -12.47 6.39 -16.01
N LEU A 274 -12.49 7.68 -15.69
CA LEU A 274 -13.07 8.17 -14.43
C LEU A 274 -14.59 7.87 -14.35
N ASP A 275 -15.33 7.99 -15.44
CA ASP A 275 -16.75 7.63 -15.49
C ASP A 275 -16.97 6.12 -15.30
N ALA A 276 -16.10 5.29 -15.86
CA ALA A 276 -16.11 3.85 -15.62
C ALA A 276 -15.78 3.53 -14.14
N MET A 277 -14.82 4.21 -13.51
CA MET A 277 -14.55 4.10 -12.08
C MET A 277 -15.79 4.45 -11.25
N LYS A 278 -16.47 5.55 -11.58
CA LYS A 278 -17.71 5.96 -10.90
C LYS A 278 -18.80 4.89 -11.02
N LYS A 279 -19.01 4.34 -12.22
CA LYS A 279 -19.96 3.25 -12.48
C LYS A 279 -19.62 2.00 -11.67
N ALA A 280 -18.34 1.65 -11.60
CA ALA A 280 -17.79 0.54 -10.81
C ALA A 280 -17.83 0.79 -9.29
N ARG A 281 -18.29 1.94 -8.83
CA ARG A 281 -18.28 2.37 -7.42
C ARG A 281 -16.88 2.45 -6.80
N ILE A 282 -15.86 2.71 -7.61
CA ILE A 282 -14.55 3.11 -7.13
C ILE A 282 -14.66 4.58 -6.70
N ARG A 283 -15.06 4.79 -5.44
CA ARG A 283 -15.44 6.10 -4.91
C ARG A 283 -14.28 6.93 -4.40
N GLY A 284 -13.11 6.34 -4.26
CA GLY A 284 -11.94 7.06 -3.78
C GLY A 284 -10.66 6.52 -4.38
N ALA A 285 -9.69 7.42 -4.49
CA ALA A 285 -8.35 7.08 -4.96
C ALA A 285 -7.28 7.85 -4.18
N LEU A 286 -6.20 7.15 -3.82
CA LEU A 286 -4.96 7.80 -3.43
C LEU A 286 -4.26 8.26 -4.69
N VAL A 287 -4.01 9.56 -4.78
CA VAL A 287 -3.30 10.19 -5.89
C VAL A 287 -2.01 10.78 -5.37
N GLY A 288 -0.89 10.32 -5.90
CA GLY A 288 0.41 10.88 -5.58
C GLY A 288 0.58 12.25 -6.23
N VAL A 289 0.46 13.32 -5.44
CA VAL A 289 0.71 14.71 -5.86
C VAL A 289 2.18 15.07 -5.70
N GLU A 290 2.74 14.71 -4.57
CA GLU A 290 4.09 14.83 -4.06
C GLU A 290 4.53 16.28 -3.83
N ALA A 291 4.63 17.10 -4.88
CA ALA A 291 5.03 18.49 -4.81
C ALA A 291 4.07 19.39 -5.59
N VAL A 292 4.05 20.68 -5.25
CA VAL A 292 3.18 21.68 -5.89
C VAL A 292 3.93 22.59 -6.86
N THR A 293 5.25 22.52 -6.85
CA THR A 293 6.15 23.29 -7.73
C THR A 293 6.68 22.42 -8.85
N ALA A 294 6.92 23.02 -10.03
CA ALA A 294 7.53 22.32 -11.16
C ALA A 294 8.92 21.78 -10.82
N GLU A 295 9.70 22.55 -10.04
CA GLU A 295 11.03 22.16 -9.59
C GLU A 295 10.97 20.93 -8.67
N GLY A 296 10.03 20.92 -7.71
CA GLY A 296 9.83 19.79 -6.81
C GLY A 296 9.38 18.52 -7.54
N LEU A 297 8.45 18.63 -8.48
CA LEU A 297 8.01 17.52 -9.30
C LEU A 297 9.15 16.93 -10.16
N LYS A 298 9.96 17.79 -10.76
CA LYS A 298 11.14 17.38 -11.53
C LYS A 298 12.18 16.67 -10.64
N ALA A 299 12.39 17.16 -9.42
CA ALA A 299 13.33 16.56 -8.48
C ALA A 299 12.99 15.11 -8.13
N VAL A 300 11.70 14.73 -8.13
CA VAL A 300 11.21 13.37 -7.86
C VAL A 300 10.80 12.59 -9.11
N TYR A 301 11.17 13.06 -10.30
CA TYR A 301 10.85 12.45 -11.61
C TYR A 301 9.35 12.30 -11.84
N LYS A 302 8.59 13.32 -11.45
CA LYS A 302 7.13 13.31 -11.53
C LYS A 302 6.57 14.57 -12.21
N ASP A 303 7.33 15.14 -13.11
CA ASP A 303 6.99 16.31 -13.91
C ASP A 303 5.71 16.12 -14.77
N PHE A 304 5.34 14.88 -15.07
CA PHE A 304 4.06 14.54 -15.70
C PHE A 304 2.82 14.92 -14.86
N ASN A 305 2.96 15.22 -13.57
CA ASN A 305 1.88 15.71 -12.74
C ASN A 305 1.46 17.13 -13.07
N LEU A 306 2.31 17.91 -13.73
CA LEU A 306 2.19 19.35 -13.94
C LEU A 306 2.11 20.13 -12.61
N SER A 307 2.11 21.44 -12.67
CA SER A 307 2.10 22.29 -11.47
C SER A 307 1.08 23.43 -11.60
N GLY A 308 0.90 24.21 -10.54
CA GLY A 308 0.04 25.39 -10.53
C GLY A 308 -1.43 25.08 -10.78
N GLU A 309 -2.09 25.89 -11.61
CA GLU A 309 -3.52 25.76 -11.89
C GLU A 309 -3.86 24.45 -12.64
N ASN A 310 -2.96 23.95 -13.48
CA ASN A 310 -3.16 22.66 -14.16
C ASN A 310 -3.27 21.51 -13.16
N LEU A 311 -2.47 21.52 -12.09
CA LEU A 311 -2.53 20.52 -11.02
C LEU A 311 -3.87 20.61 -10.26
N VAL A 312 -4.32 21.83 -9.95
CA VAL A 312 -5.62 22.06 -9.30
C VAL A 312 -6.76 21.52 -10.17
N ASN A 313 -6.75 21.82 -11.47
CA ASN A 313 -7.80 21.40 -12.39
C ASN A 313 -7.85 19.86 -12.53
N ARG A 314 -6.71 19.20 -12.69
CA ARG A 314 -6.65 17.73 -12.73
C ARG A 314 -7.22 17.10 -11.45
N LEU A 315 -6.90 17.63 -10.28
CA LEU A 315 -7.46 17.13 -9.01
C LEU A 315 -8.97 17.35 -8.90
N LYS A 316 -9.48 18.49 -9.44
CA LYS A 316 -10.93 18.73 -9.50
C LYS A 316 -11.65 17.76 -10.41
N THR A 317 -11.06 17.43 -11.57
CA THR A 317 -11.65 16.48 -12.53
C THR A 317 -12.01 15.14 -11.87
N PHE A 318 -11.14 14.60 -10.99
CA PHE A 318 -11.49 13.40 -10.24
C PHE A 318 -12.79 13.55 -9.45
N SER A 319 -12.94 14.66 -8.72
CA SER A 319 -14.12 14.90 -7.88
C SER A 319 -15.38 15.20 -8.71
N GLU A 320 -15.26 15.85 -9.84
CA GLU A 320 -16.33 16.13 -10.80
C GLU A 320 -16.89 14.82 -11.40
N HIS A 321 -16.01 13.83 -11.62
CA HIS A 321 -16.40 12.48 -12.03
C HIS A 321 -16.73 11.55 -10.85
N GLY A 322 -16.87 12.08 -9.62
CA GLY A 322 -17.34 11.34 -8.45
C GLY A 322 -16.30 10.43 -7.79
N VAL A 323 -15.03 10.65 -8.07
CA VAL A 323 -13.90 9.97 -7.42
C VAL A 323 -13.28 10.89 -6.36
N HIS A 324 -13.43 10.55 -5.09
CA HIS A 324 -12.85 11.30 -3.99
C HIS A 324 -11.34 11.11 -3.89
N VAL A 325 -10.58 12.19 -3.85
CA VAL A 325 -9.13 12.15 -3.81
C VAL A 325 -8.60 12.18 -2.38
N LEU A 326 -7.73 11.21 -2.05
CA LEU A 326 -6.76 11.28 -0.98
C LEU A 326 -5.43 11.73 -1.61
N GLY A 327 -5.10 13.02 -1.52
CA GLY A 327 -3.86 13.56 -2.06
C GLY A 327 -2.67 13.22 -1.17
N SER A 328 -1.60 12.68 -1.75
CA SER A 328 -0.34 12.43 -1.05
C SER A 328 0.69 13.48 -1.40
N PHE A 329 1.28 14.12 -0.39
CA PHE A 329 2.29 15.16 -0.53
C PHE A 329 3.54 14.78 0.27
N ILE A 330 4.71 15.10 -0.28
CA ILE A 330 6.01 14.88 0.35
C ILE A 330 6.62 16.23 0.70
N PHE A 331 7.01 16.41 1.95
CA PHE A 331 7.81 17.54 2.41
C PHE A 331 9.25 17.09 2.74
N GLY A 332 10.19 17.99 2.64
CA GLY A 332 11.61 17.71 2.84
C GLY A 332 12.37 17.48 1.55
N LEU A 333 11.77 17.79 0.41
CA LEU A 333 12.49 17.83 -0.85
C LEU A 333 13.53 18.96 -0.81
N PRO A 334 14.71 18.79 -1.40
CA PRO A 334 15.75 19.84 -1.41
C PRO A 334 15.28 21.16 -2.04
N THR A 335 14.23 21.10 -2.83
CA THR A 335 13.59 22.24 -3.51
C THR A 335 12.57 22.97 -2.65
N ASP A 336 12.17 22.42 -1.50
CA ASP A 336 11.18 23.05 -0.64
C ASP A 336 11.72 24.37 -0.06
N ARG A 337 10.82 25.31 0.13
CA ARG A 337 11.07 26.59 0.77
C ARG A 337 10.01 26.84 1.83
N ALA A 338 10.19 27.85 2.64
CA ALA A 338 9.27 28.17 3.72
C ALA A 338 7.83 28.40 3.23
N ASP A 339 7.66 28.96 2.05
CA ASP A 339 6.37 29.22 1.40
C ASP A 339 5.75 28.00 0.70
N THR A 340 6.54 26.95 0.40
CA THR A 340 6.04 25.70 -0.19
C THR A 340 4.94 25.06 0.66
N PHE A 341 5.03 25.17 1.99
CA PHE A 341 4.05 24.61 2.91
C PHE A 341 2.68 25.32 2.81
N ASP A 342 2.69 26.64 2.79
CA ASP A 342 1.47 27.43 2.64
C ASP A 342 0.90 27.26 1.22
N ALA A 343 1.73 27.23 0.17
CA ALA A 343 1.31 26.92 -1.19
C ALA A 343 0.66 25.53 -1.33
N THR A 344 1.22 24.53 -0.66
CA THR A 344 0.66 23.17 -0.65
C THR A 344 -0.70 23.14 0.04
N GLN A 345 -0.84 23.83 1.17
CA GLN A 345 -2.09 23.96 1.90
C GLN A 345 -3.16 24.63 1.04
N ASP A 346 -2.82 25.74 0.37
CA ASP A 346 -3.71 26.50 -0.50
C ASP A 346 -4.15 25.66 -1.70
N LEU A 347 -3.23 24.95 -2.33
CA LEU A 347 -3.54 24.04 -3.44
C LEU A 347 -4.50 22.95 -3.01
N ALA A 348 -4.24 22.29 -1.89
CA ALA A 348 -5.09 21.21 -1.37
C ALA A 348 -6.53 21.70 -1.09
N GLN A 349 -6.67 22.95 -0.64
CA GLN A 349 -7.98 23.58 -0.43
C GLN A 349 -8.65 23.99 -1.75
N LYS A 350 -7.92 24.61 -2.68
CA LYS A 350 -8.44 25.04 -4.00
C LYS A 350 -8.88 23.85 -4.83
N ALA A 351 -8.14 22.74 -4.77
CA ALA A 351 -8.47 21.50 -5.45
C ALA A 351 -9.65 20.75 -4.80
N GLY A 352 -10.09 21.16 -3.61
CA GLY A 352 -11.21 20.51 -2.91
C GLY A 352 -10.93 19.07 -2.49
N LEU A 353 -9.68 18.73 -2.19
CA LEU A 353 -9.30 17.37 -1.78
C LEU A 353 -10.17 16.86 -0.63
N THR A 354 -10.67 15.65 -0.74
CA THR A 354 -11.47 15.03 0.32
C THR A 354 -10.62 14.71 1.53
N PHE A 355 -9.48 14.06 1.31
CA PHE A 355 -8.44 13.77 2.28
C PHE A 355 -7.08 14.18 1.74
N ALA A 356 -6.11 14.38 2.62
CA ALA A 356 -4.72 14.58 2.25
C ALA A 356 -3.81 13.97 3.31
N GLN A 357 -2.65 13.46 2.86
CA GLN A 357 -1.55 13.11 3.73
C GLN A 357 -0.33 13.96 3.37
N PHE A 358 0.36 14.45 4.38
CA PHE A 358 1.56 15.26 4.25
C PHE A 358 2.69 14.53 4.98
N VAL A 359 3.54 13.85 4.22
CA VAL A 359 4.58 12.99 4.76
C VAL A 359 5.95 13.62 4.60
N MET A 360 6.87 13.28 5.50
CA MET A 360 8.27 13.68 5.39
C MET A 360 9.00 12.74 4.43
N LEU A 361 9.87 13.31 3.61
CA LEU A 361 10.73 12.51 2.72
C LEU A 361 11.53 11.51 3.54
N THR A 362 11.27 10.24 3.29
CA THR A 362 12.00 9.13 3.89
C THR A 362 12.74 8.38 2.78
N PRO A 363 14.06 8.29 2.84
CA PRO A 363 14.82 7.55 1.85
C PRO A 363 14.63 6.05 2.07
N PHE A 364 13.68 5.44 1.39
CA PHE A 364 13.43 4.00 1.47
C PHE A 364 14.45 3.21 0.62
N PRO A 365 15.01 2.11 1.15
CA PRO A 365 15.84 1.20 0.37
C PRO A 365 15.18 0.75 -0.93
N GLY A 366 15.99 0.52 -1.96
CA GLY A 366 15.50 0.16 -3.28
C GLY A 366 15.04 1.35 -4.14
N THR A 367 15.12 2.59 -3.64
CA THR A 367 14.79 3.80 -4.39
C THR A 367 16.05 4.50 -4.92
N VAL A 368 15.87 5.32 -5.97
CA VAL A 368 16.96 6.15 -6.51
C VAL A 368 17.45 7.17 -5.46
N ASP A 369 16.52 7.74 -4.70
CA ASP A 369 16.84 8.73 -3.68
C ASP A 369 17.65 8.11 -2.53
N PHE A 370 17.33 6.87 -2.16
CA PHE A 370 18.12 6.13 -1.17
C PHE A 370 19.54 5.88 -1.66
N ASP A 371 19.70 5.38 -2.88
CA ASP A 371 21.02 5.07 -3.45
C ASP A 371 21.91 6.33 -3.53
N LYS A 372 21.33 7.47 -3.95
CA LYS A 372 22.02 8.75 -3.98
C LYS A 372 22.45 9.20 -2.58
N TRP A 373 21.53 9.09 -1.61
CA TRP A 373 21.78 9.46 -0.22
C TRP A 373 22.83 8.55 0.42
N GLU A 374 22.71 7.24 0.28
CA GLU A 374 23.67 6.26 0.82
C GLU A 374 25.08 6.52 0.27
N LYS A 375 25.20 6.74 -1.04
CA LYS A 375 26.47 7.07 -1.69
C LYS A 375 27.06 8.39 -1.17
N ALA A 376 26.23 9.39 -0.94
CA ALA A 376 26.67 10.69 -0.45
C ALA A 376 27.17 10.65 1.01
N GLN A 377 26.61 9.76 1.84
CA GLN A 377 27.03 9.62 3.24
C GLN A 377 28.42 8.97 3.37
N GLY A 378 28.77 8.04 2.49
CA GLY A 378 30.05 7.31 2.56
C GLY A 378 30.22 6.53 3.88
N ALA A 379 31.44 6.08 4.15
CA ALA A 379 31.75 5.29 5.35
C ALA A 379 31.72 6.10 6.66
N ASN A 380 31.86 7.42 6.60
CA ASN A 380 31.95 8.32 7.76
C ASN A 380 30.64 9.12 7.99
N GLY A 381 29.54 8.66 7.44
CA GLY A 381 28.23 9.28 7.63
C GLY A 381 27.76 9.29 9.09
N PRO A 382 26.74 10.09 9.43
CA PRO A 382 26.21 10.15 10.79
C PRO A 382 25.68 8.79 11.25
N SER A 383 25.86 8.50 12.55
CA SER A 383 25.40 7.27 13.18
C SER A 383 24.69 7.55 14.51
N VAL A 384 23.86 6.59 14.95
CA VAL A 384 23.21 6.58 16.26
C VAL A 384 23.54 5.26 16.94
N ASP A 385 24.17 5.31 18.11
CA ASP A 385 24.67 4.12 18.83
C ASP A 385 25.53 3.18 17.95
N GLY A 386 26.35 3.75 17.07
CA GLY A 386 27.18 3.00 16.12
C GLY A 386 26.45 2.43 14.91
N ILE A 387 25.14 2.66 14.79
CA ILE A 387 24.35 2.25 13.61
C ILE A 387 24.35 3.40 12.61
N PRO A 388 24.87 3.21 11.39
CA PRO A 388 24.84 4.23 10.35
C PRO A 388 23.41 4.68 10.05
N MET A 389 23.21 5.96 9.78
CA MET A 389 21.90 6.50 9.40
C MET A 389 21.33 5.84 8.13
N THR A 390 22.18 5.35 7.26
CA THR A 390 21.79 4.57 6.08
C THR A 390 21.24 3.17 6.43
N ARG A 391 21.23 2.83 7.70
CA ARG A 391 20.59 1.63 8.28
C ARG A 391 19.60 2.01 9.38
N TYR A 392 18.89 3.14 9.20
CA TYR A 392 17.98 3.73 10.18
C TYR A 392 16.92 2.76 10.71
N TRP A 393 16.52 1.77 9.94
CA TRP A 393 15.54 0.75 10.36
C TRP A 393 16.05 -0.14 11.49
N LEU A 394 17.36 -0.26 11.66
CA LEU A 394 18.00 -0.97 12.78
C LEU A 394 18.09 -0.13 14.06
N ILE A 395 17.90 1.18 13.95
CA ILE A 395 17.87 2.10 15.09
C ILE A 395 16.50 1.93 15.78
N PRO A 396 16.47 1.71 17.11
CA PRO A 396 15.22 1.68 17.87
C PRO A 396 14.36 2.93 17.61
N GLN A 397 13.05 2.76 17.40
CA GLN A 397 12.16 3.84 16.95
C GLN A 397 12.27 5.13 17.78
N HIS A 398 12.43 5.01 19.11
CA HIS A 398 12.56 6.16 20.02
C HIS A 398 13.88 6.92 19.90
N LYS A 399 14.89 6.34 19.24
CA LYS A 399 16.20 6.95 18.96
C LYS A 399 16.34 7.42 17.52
N ARG A 400 15.39 7.10 16.65
CA ARG A 400 15.44 7.56 15.26
C ARG A 400 15.33 9.08 15.18
N PRO A 401 16.13 9.72 14.32
CA PRO A 401 16.02 11.15 14.11
C PRO A 401 14.69 11.48 13.46
N LYS A 402 14.27 12.70 13.61
CA LYS A 402 13.00 13.22 13.06
C LYS A 402 13.03 13.35 11.54
N MET A 403 14.21 13.58 10.98
CA MET A 403 14.48 13.57 9.54
C MET A 403 15.74 12.77 9.30
N PHE A 404 15.73 11.92 8.28
CA PHE A 404 16.90 11.12 7.92
C PHE A 404 17.86 11.88 7.01
N MET A 405 17.32 12.73 6.14
CA MET A 405 18.09 13.54 5.22
C MET A 405 18.12 15.00 5.69
N PRO A 406 19.30 15.65 5.76
CA PRO A 406 19.39 17.07 6.04
C PRO A 406 18.80 17.87 4.88
N HIS A 407 18.07 18.94 5.21
CA HIS A 407 17.54 19.86 4.22
C HIS A 407 18.51 21.04 4.01
N PRO A 408 18.69 21.57 2.78
CA PRO A 408 19.68 22.62 2.49
C PRO A 408 19.46 23.93 3.25
N THR A 409 18.22 24.30 3.53
CA THR A 409 17.87 25.63 4.06
C THR A 409 17.05 25.62 5.35
N MET A 410 16.46 24.49 5.73
CA MET A 410 15.60 24.37 6.92
C MET A 410 16.12 23.27 7.84
N ASN A 411 16.10 23.48 9.15
CA ASN A 411 16.40 22.42 10.10
C ASN A 411 15.20 21.48 10.35
N SER A 412 15.44 20.36 10.99
CA SER A 412 14.43 19.33 11.22
C SER A 412 13.25 19.79 12.06
N ASP A 413 13.46 20.67 13.03
CA ASP A 413 12.40 21.18 13.91
C ASP A 413 11.50 22.16 13.16
N GLU A 414 12.08 23.03 12.33
CA GLU A 414 11.34 23.92 11.46
C GLU A 414 10.48 23.15 10.44
N MET A 415 11.08 22.19 9.75
CA MET A 415 10.36 21.34 8.78
C MET A 415 9.15 20.67 9.41
N ARG A 416 9.35 20.10 10.60
CA ARG A 416 8.29 19.43 11.33
C ARG A 416 7.20 20.37 11.80
N ALA A 417 7.58 21.53 12.34
CA ALA A 417 6.61 22.52 12.78
C ALA A 417 5.74 23.01 11.62
N ARG A 418 6.34 23.24 10.44
CA ARG A 418 5.63 23.63 9.22
C ARG A 418 4.71 22.51 8.72
N THR A 419 5.21 21.27 8.65
CA THR A 419 4.38 20.10 8.28
C THR A 419 3.21 19.93 9.23
N GLN A 420 3.44 20.06 10.54
CA GLN A 420 2.39 19.98 11.54
C GLN A 420 1.33 21.07 11.36
N LYS A 421 1.74 22.32 11.06
CA LYS A 421 0.85 23.44 10.76
C LYS A 421 -0.08 23.13 9.59
N VAL A 422 0.46 22.56 8.48
CA VAL A 422 -0.34 22.14 7.32
C VAL A 422 -1.37 21.07 7.71
N TRP A 423 -0.96 20.03 8.44
CA TRP A 423 -1.87 19.01 8.96
C TRP A 423 -2.98 19.60 9.81
N ASP A 424 -2.65 20.47 10.76
CA ASP A 424 -3.62 21.03 11.73
C ASP A 424 -4.59 21.98 11.02
N HIS A 425 -4.12 22.74 10.06
CA HIS A 425 -4.98 23.62 9.27
C HIS A 425 -5.93 22.81 8.36
N PHE A 426 -5.41 21.85 7.59
CA PHE A 426 -6.21 21.03 6.69
C PHE A 426 -7.26 20.22 7.45
N TYR A 427 -6.93 19.69 8.62
CA TYR A 427 -7.84 18.92 9.48
C TYR A 427 -8.47 19.74 10.61
N SER A 428 -8.44 21.08 10.55
CA SER A 428 -9.22 21.93 11.46
C SER A 428 -10.72 21.67 11.29
N ILE A 429 -11.51 21.85 12.34
CA ILE A 429 -12.97 21.62 12.29
C ILE A 429 -13.62 22.45 11.19
N ARG A 430 -13.20 23.72 11.04
CA ARG A 430 -13.72 24.64 10.02
C ARG A 430 -13.44 24.11 8.60
N SER A 431 -12.19 23.68 8.34
CA SER A 431 -11.77 23.16 7.03
C SER A 431 -12.49 21.83 6.72
N VAL A 432 -12.56 20.92 7.68
CA VAL A 432 -13.25 19.63 7.51
C VAL A 432 -14.75 19.85 7.28
N TRP A 433 -15.39 20.75 8.03
CA TRP A 433 -16.81 21.07 7.85
C TRP A 433 -17.09 21.64 6.45
N LYS A 434 -16.23 22.53 5.94
CA LYS A 434 -16.34 23.03 4.57
C LYS A 434 -16.27 21.90 3.53
N ARG A 435 -15.29 21.00 3.66
CA ARG A 435 -15.09 19.84 2.75
C ARG A 435 -16.19 18.78 2.89
N SER A 436 -16.85 18.66 4.03
CA SER A 436 -17.96 17.72 4.24
C SER A 436 -19.15 17.96 3.30
N ARG A 437 -19.17 19.09 2.57
CA ARG A 437 -20.18 19.38 1.52
C ARG A 437 -20.11 18.40 0.33
N CYS A 438 -19.03 17.61 0.21
CA CYS A 438 -18.98 16.49 -0.73
C CYS A 438 -20.02 15.40 -0.42
N THR A 439 -20.65 15.42 0.75
CA THR A 439 -21.72 14.51 1.15
C THR A 439 -23.05 15.25 1.28
N PRO A 440 -24.18 14.67 0.77
CA PRO A 440 -25.44 15.39 0.63
C PRO A 440 -26.22 15.57 1.95
N HIS A 441 -26.04 14.67 2.93
CA HIS A 441 -26.88 14.62 4.13
C HIS A 441 -26.11 15.01 5.39
N LEU A 442 -26.77 15.68 6.34
CA LEU A 442 -26.17 16.13 7.59
C LEU A 442 -25.52 14.99 8.39
N ARG A 443 -26.17 13.82 8.45
CA ARG A 443 -25.60 12.63 9.13
C ARG A 443 -24.29 12.19 8.47
N ALA A 444 -24.22 12.18 7.15
CA ALA A 444 -23.01 11.84 6.39
C ALA A 444 -21.92 12.90 6.59
N ARG A 445 -22.30 14.19 6.68
CA ARG A 445 -21.35 15.26 6.99
C ARG A 445 -20.74 15.13 8.39
N LEU A 446 -21.53 14.77 9.38
CA LEU A 446 -21.04 14.50 10.75
C LEU A 446 -20.11 13.29 10.77
N ALA A 447 -20.48 12.21 10.07
CA ALA A 447 -19.61 11.04 9.91
C ALA A 447 -18.29 11.41 9.20
N PHE A 448 -18.33 12.24 8.17
CA PHE A 448 -17.14 12.74 7.48
C PHE A 448 -16.20 13.51 8.44
N VAL A 449 -16.76 14.37 9.29
CA VAL A 449 -15.99 15.10 10.31
C VAL A 449 -15.32 14.12 11.28
N PHE A 450 -16.08 13.15 11.77
CA PHE A 450 -15.55 12.13 12.69
C PHE A 450 -14.43 11.32 12.06
N ILE A 451 -14.64 10.78 10.83
CA ILE A 451 -13.65 10.00 10.09
C ILE A 451 -12.41 10.84 9.80
N SER A 452 -12.57 12.10 9.41
CA SER A 452 -11.43 13.01 9.16
C SER A 452 -10.58 13.24 10.41
N LYS A 453 -11.21 13.39 11.57
CA LYS A 453 -10.48 13.55 12.85
C LYS A 453 -9.82 12.27 13.29
N LEU A 454 -10.46 11.12 13.06
CA LEU A 454 -9.88 9.80 13.33
C LEU A 454 -8.65 9.57 12.43
N TYR A 455 -8.77 9.86 11.14
CA TYR A 455 -7.65 9.76 10.18
C TYR A 455 -6.46 10.61 10.63
N ARG A 456 -6.71 11.88 10.98
CA ARG A 456 -5.66 12.77 11.52
C ARG A 456 -5.01 12.19 12.78
N ALA A 457 -5.81 11.66 13.71
CA ALA A 457 -5.31 11.06 14.95
C ALA A 457 -4.47 9.80 14.72
N MET A 458 -4.83 8.98 13.72
CA MET A 458 -4.05 7.81 13.32
C MET A 458 -2.67 8.22 12.81
N TYR A 459 -2.60 9.18 11.89
CA TYR A 459 -1.32 9.67 11.36
C TYR A 459 -0.45 10.34 12.43
N ALA A 460 -1.04 11.06 13.37
CA ALA A 460 -0.30 11.63 14.49
C ALA A 460 0.38 10.57 15.38
N ARG A 461 -0.20 9.37 15.45
CA ARG A 461 0.33 8.27 16.28
C ARG A 461 1.39 7.43 15.58
N THR A 462 1.42 7.44 14.26
CA THR A 462 2.39 6.66 13.48
C THR A 462 3.80 7.26 13.47
N GLY A 463 3.94 8.53 13.87
CA GLY A 463 5.23 9.24 13.85
C GLY A 463 5.68 9.67 12.45
N ILE A 464 4.96 9.30 11.38
CA ILE A 464 5.31 9.63 10.00
C ILE A 464 5.25 11.14 9.75
N ALA A 465 4.34 11.84 10.41
CA ALA A 465 4.11 13.27 10.22
C ALA A 465 4.36 14.12 11.48
N THR A 466 4.54 13.53 12.66
CA THR A 466 4.59 14.27 13.93
C THR A 466 5.36 13.58 15.04
N ASP A 467 5.73 14.33 16.09
CA ASP A 467 6.56 13.91 17.23
C ASP A 467 5.99 12.83 18.15
N SER A 468 4.74 12.49 18.00
CA SER A 468 4.05 11.74 19.04
C SER A 468 3.77 10.28 18.69
N ALA A 469 4.79 9.53 18.25
CA ALA A 469 4.74 8.07 18.27
C ALA A 469 4.66 7.58 19.73
N ARG A 470 3.50 7.69 20.35
CA ARG A 470 3.25 7.01 21.61
C ARG A 470 2.97 5.55 21.30
N ARG A 471 3.85 4.66 21.75
CA ARG A 471 3.57 3.23 21.81
C ARG A 471 2.30 3.01 22.61
N THR A 472 1.20 2.74 21.96
CA THR A 472 0.00 2.25 22.63
C THR A 472 0.02 0.72 22.54
N ARG A 473 0.42 0.05 23.62
CA ARG A 473 0.05 -1.35 23.82
C ARG A 473 -1.48 -1.44 23.68
N SER A 474 -1.97 -2.49 22.99
CA SER A 474 -3.40 -2.72 22.82
C SER A 474 -4.04 -2.74 24.22
N SER A 475 -4.88 -1.79 24.49
CA SER A 475 -5.75 -1.88 25.68
C SER A 475 -6.98 -2.71 25.26
N ARG A 476 -7.50 -3.54 26.17
CA ARG A 476 -8.81 -4.21 26.01
C ARG A 476 -9.91 -3.21 25.61
N TRP A 477 -9.77 -1.96 26.04
CA TRP A 477 -10.65 -0.83 25.71
C TRP A 477 -10.59 -0.43 24.23
N ALA A 478 -9.42 -0.49 23.58
CA ALA A 478 -9.30 -0.17 22.15
C ALA A 478 -10.06 -1.18 21.29
N ARG A 479 -9.99 -2.47 21.63
CA ARG A 479 -10.83 -3.53 21.01
C ARG A 479 -12.32 -3.24 21.20
N TRP A 480 -12.73 -2.86 22.40
CA TRP A 480 -14.13 -2.60 22.70
C TRP A 480 -14.70 -1.42 21.91
N LEU A 481 -13.92 -0.35 21.76
CA LEU A 481 -14.27 0.81 20.94
C LEU A 481 -14.21 0.53 19.43
N ALA A 482 -13.40 -0.43 18.98
CA ALA A 482 -13.28 -0.81 17.58
C ALA A 482 -14.49 -1.61 17.07
N ILE A 483 -15.16 -2.38 17.93
CA ILE A 483 -16.33 -3.21 17.54
C ILE A 483 -17.45 -2.38 16.87
N PRO A 484 -17.90 -1.24 17.42
CA PRO A 484 -18.88 -0.39 16.74
C PRO A 484 -18.38 0.13 15.38
N CYS A 485 -17.08 0.50 15.28
CA CYS A 485 -16.50 0.94 14.03
C CYS A 485 -16.52 -0.18 12.98
N HIS A 486 -16.19 -1.41 13.35
CA HIS A 486 -16.29 -2.57 12.45
C HIS A 486 -17.70 -2.77 11.91
N ARG A 487 -18.71 -2.61 12.75
CA ARG A 487 -20.12 -2.72 12.34
C ARG A 487 -20.54 -1.66 11.34
N LEU A 488 -19.95 -0.46 11.37
CA LEU A 488 -20.22 0.60 10.40
C LEU A 488 -19.66 0.27 8.99
N PHE A 489 -18.55 -0.48 8.94
CA PHE A 489 -17.88 -0.80 7.67
C PHE A 489 -18.25 -2.17 7.11
N LYS A 490 -18.87 -3.05 7.90
CA LYS A 490 -19.36 -4.35 7.43
C LYS A 490 -20.86 -4.29 7.11
N ALA A 491 -21.27 -5.14 6.18
CA ALA A 491 -22.66 -5.47 5.93
C ALA A 491 -22.97 -6.89 6.43
N GLY A 492 -24.24 -7.27 6.45
CA GLY A 492 -24.60 -8.67 6.66
C GLY A 492 -23.95 -9.57 5.60
N PRO A 493 -23.49 -10.78 5.97
CA PRO A 493 -22.99 -11.74 4.99
C PRO A 493 -24.02 -12.03 3.90
N MET A 494 -23.56 -12.31 2.68
CA MET A 494 -24.38 -12.74 1.54
C MET A 494 -23.86 -14.09 1.03
N PRO A 495 -24.08 -15.20 1.74
CA PRO A 495 -23.47 -16.49 1.41
C PRO A 495 -23.85 -17.00 0.01
N ASP A 496 -25.05 -16.67 -0.45
CA ASP A 496 -25.59 -17.12 -1.75
C ASP A 496 -25.25 -16.17 -2.91
N LEU A 497 -24.42 -15.14 -2.70
CA LEU A 497 -24.04 -14.22 -3.76
C LEU A 497 -23.33 -14.98 -4.88
N GLN A 498 -23.91 -14.90 -6.09
CA GLN A 498 -23.32 -15.52 -7.26
C GLN A 498 -22.27 -14.62 -7.90
N VAL A 499 -21.26 -15.25 -8.52
CA VAL A 499 -20.29 -14.54 -9.36
C VAL A 499 -21.02 -14.06 -10.62
N PRO A 500 -21.00 -12.77 -10.96
CA PRO A 500 -21.59 -12.29 -12.20
C PRO A 500 -21.00 -13.03 -13.40
N ARG A 501 -21.85 -13.51 -14.31
CA ARG A 501 -21.39 -14.18 -15.53
C ARG A 501 -20.70 -13.18 -16.45
N GLN A 502 -19.67 -13.62 -17.14
CA GLN A 502 -19.04 -12.83 -18.19
C GLN A 502 -20.08 -12.54 -19.28
N LYS A 503 -20.39 -11.27 -19.48
CA LYS A 503 -21.12 -10.85 -20.67
C LYS A 503 -20.10 -10.75 -21.79
N THR A 504 -20.42 -11.28 -22.96
CA THR A 504 -19.63 -11.03 -24.17
C THR A 504 -19.58 -9.51 -24.37
N VAL A 505 -18.41 -8.92 -24.08
CA VAL A 505 -18.21 -7.49 -24.32
C VAL A 505 -18.25 -7.31 -25.83
N THR A 506 -19.27 -6.63 -26.31
CA THR A 506 -19.28 -6.20 -27.71
C THR A 506 -18.15 -5.20 -27.93
N PRO A 507 -17.39 -5.31 -29.04
CA PRO A 507 -16.23 -4.45 -29.32
C PRO A 507 -16.52 -2.94 -29.35
N ASP A 508 -17.78 -2.54 -29.34
CA ASP A 508 -18.23 -1.15 -29.46
C ASP A 508 -18.00 -0.26 -28.21
N LEU A 509 -17.52 -0.83 -27.08
CA LEU A 509 -17.23 -0.06 -25.86
C LEU A 509 -15.79 0.45 -25.75
N LEU A 510 -14.93 0.14 -26.71
CA LEU A 510 -13.64 0.80 -26.82
C LEU A 510 -13.88 2.13 -27.53
N PRO A 511 -13.70 3.30 -26.89
CA PRO A 511 -13.76 4.56 -27.60
C PRO A 511 -12.71 4.51 -28.70
N ILE A 512 -13.17 4.51 -29.95
CA ILE A 512 -12.30 4.68 -31.12
C ILE A 512 -11.63 6.03 -30.93
N ILE A 513 -10.34 6.01 -30.66
CA ILE A 513 -9.51 7.20 -30.65
C ILE A 513 -9.44 7.63 -32.14
N GLN A 514 -10.29 8.58 -32.54
CA GLN A 514 -10.17 9.31 -33.81
C GLN A 514 -8.98 10.24 -33.76
#